data_d657b36d53906fb8f8e94669cb1ac192
#
_entry.id   d657b36d53906fb8f8e94669cb1ac192
#
_cell.length_a   1.000
_cell.length_b   1.000
_cell.length_c   1.000
_cell.angle_alpha   90.00
_cell.angle_beta   90.00
_cell.angle_gamma   90.00
#
_symmetry.space_group_name_H-M   'P 1'
#
loop_
_entity.id
_entity.type
_entity.pdbx_description
1 polymer ?
#
loop_
_entity_poly.entity_id
_entity_poly.type
_entity_poly.pdbx_seq_one_letter_code
_entity_poly.pdbx_strand_id
1 'polypeptide(L)'
;MDLLALDRAATALNVELTSRLTAEQLDASTPCAGWTVRDLLHHQVDTTLKFGAALGVELEEPDTEPVTAYRITADRFAEELDPAALDREADFPGFGRRSGKQVLAGHFVDHLVHAWDLAKATGRDAALPTDLAQAAFRMARRYPSTPDVR
;
A
#
# COMPACT_ATOMS: atom_id res chain seq x y z
N MET A 1 -1.19 -0.52 18.86
CA MET A 1 -1.88 -0.07 17.63
C MET A 1 -2.45 -1.31 16.92
N ASP A 2 -3.74 -1.31 16.63
CA ASP A 2 -4.36 -2.42 15.91
C ASP A 2 -4.03 -2.38 14.40
N LEU A 3 -4.40 -3.41 13.68
CA LEU A 3 -4.07 -3.55 12.25
C LEU A 3 -4.65 -2.43 11.38
N LEU A 4 -5.88 -1.99 11.66
CA LEU A 4 -6.48 -0.85 10.96
C LEU A 4 -5.68 0.43 11.18
N ALA A 5 -5.27 0.68 12.42
CA ALA A 5 -4.47 1.85 12.75
C ALA A 5 -3.09 1.80 12.10
N LEU A 6 -2.47 0.62 12.05
CA LEU A 6 -1.19 0.41 11.36
C LEU A 6 -1.31 0.70 9.86
N ASP A 7 -2.33 0.16 9.22
CA ASP A 7 -2.58 0.37 7.79
C ASP A 7 -2.84 1.84 7.47
N ARG A 8 -3.67 2.51 8.27
CA ARG A 8 -3.96 3.94 8.11
C ARG A 8 -2.71 4.79 8.29
N ALA A 9 -1.85 4.44 9.25
CA ALA A 9 -0.60 5.17 9.48
C ALA A 9 0.36 5.02 8.29
N ALA A 10 0.50 3.83 7.73
CA ALA A 10 1.34 3.60 6.54
C ALA A 10 0.78 4.34 5.32
N THR A 11 -0.53 4.31 5.14
CA THR A 11 -1.20 5.04 4.05
C THR A 11 -1.03 6.56 4.20
N ALA A 12 -1.20 7.09 5.40
CA ALA A 12 -1.00 8.51 5.68
C ALA A 12 0.44 8.96 5.38
N LEU A 13 1.42 8.12 5.69
CA LEU A 13 2.83 8.40 5.36
C LEU A 13 3.03 8.49 3.84
N ASN A 14 2.46 7.57 3.07
CA ASN A 14 2.51 7.63 1.60
C ASN A 14 1.79 8.85 1.04
N VAL A 15 0.62 9.20 1.57
CA VAL A 15 -0.13 10.40 1.16
C VAL A 15 0.70 11.65 1.41
N GLU A 16 1.36 11.75 2.55
CA GLU A 16 2.25 12.88 2.84
C GLU A 16 3.42 12.96 1.87
N LEU A 17 4.11 11.83 1.64
CA LEU A 17 5.24 11.77 0.73
C LEU A 17 4.84 12.15 -0.70
N THR A 18 3.71 11.65 -1.18
CA THR A 18 3.23 11.93 -2.53
C THR A 18 2.72 13.36 -2.70
N SER A 19 2.14 13.97 -1.66
CA SER A 19 1.62 15.34 -1.73
C SER A 19 2.70 16.39 -2.02
N ARG A 20 3.96 16.07 -1.76
CA ARG A 20 5.11 16.96 -1.96
C ARG A 20 5.89 16.68 -3.25
N LEU A 21 5.42 15.78 -4.10
CA LEU A 21 6.08 15.43 -5.35
C LEU A 21 5.98 16.58 -6.36
N THR A 22 7.10 16.89 -6.99
CA THR A 22 7.14 17.75 -8.16
C THR A 22 6.90 16.94 -9.43
N ALA A 23 6.53 17.59 -10.53
CA ALA A 23 6.37 16.92 -11.83
C ALA A 23 7.64 16.18 -12.27
N GLU A 24 8.81 16.75 -12.01
CA GLU A 24 10.10 16.14 -12.34
C GLU A 24 10.37 14.87 -11.52
N GLN A 25 9.99 14.88 -10.24
CA GLN A 25 10.19 13.72 -9.36
C GLN A 25 9.36 12.51 -9.77
N LEU A 26 8.26 12.70 -10.49
CA LEU A 26 7.46 11.58 -11.01
C LEU A 26 8.24 10.67 -11.96
N ASP A 27 9.22 11.21 -12.65
CA ASP A 27 10.05 10.46 -13.59
C ASP A 27 11.38 9.98 -12.98
N ALA A 28 11.61 10.24 -11.69
CA ALA A 28 12.78 9.76 -10.98
C ALA A 28 12.72 8.22 -10.81
N SER A 29 13.90 7.59 -10.87
CA SER A 29 14.01 6.15 -10.60
C SER A 29 13.78 5.85 -9.12
N THR A 30 13.33 4.63 -8.83
CA THR A 30 13.09 4.12 -7.49
C THR A 30 14.02 2.96 -7.18
N PRO A 31 14.13 2.53 -5.89
CA PRO A 31 14.81 1.28 -5.54
C PRO A 31 14.18 0.03 -6.19
N CYS A 32 12.94 0.12 -6.66
CA CYS A 32 12.32 -0.95 -7.45
C CYS A 32 12.87 -0.89 -8.87
N ALA A 33 13.66 -1.88 -9.26
CA ALA A 33 14.33 -1.91 -10.56
C ALA A 33 13.33 -1.75 -11.72
N GLY A 34 13.59 -0.79 -12.61
CA GLY A 34 12.77 -0.51 -13.77
C GLY A 34 11.51 0.33 -13.49
N TRP A 35 11.28 0.77 -12.26
CA TRP A 35 10.13 1.59 -11.90
C TRP A 35 10.52 3.04 -11.61
N THR A 36 9.80 3.97 -12.23
CA THR A 36 9.80 5.37 -11.83
C THR A 36 8.87 5.59 -10.65
N VAL A 37 8.90 6.78 -10.05
CA VAL A 37 7.93 7.19 -9.01
C VAL A 37 6.50 7.10 -9.56
N ARG A 38 6.28 7.50 -10.80
CA ARG A 38 5.00 7.37 -11.50
C ARG A 38 4.50 5.91 -11.52
N ASP A 39 5.37 4.99 -11.89
CA ASP A 39 5.06 3.55 -11.91
C ASP A 39 4.71 3.04 -10.52
N LEU A 40 5.44 3.50 -9.51
CA LEU A 40 5.19 3.13 -8.12
C LEU A 40 3.81 3.61 -7.64
N LEU A 41 3.41 4.83 -7.99
CA LEU A 41 2.07 5.35 -7.65
C LEU A 41 0.97 4.56 -8.36
N HIS A 42 1.15 4.21 -9.63
CA HIS A 42 0.22 3.33 -10.35
C HIS A 42 0.10 1.97 -9.68
N HIS A 43 1.22 1.40 -9.25
CA HIS A 43 1.23 0.14 -8.49
C HIS A 43 0.44 0.26 -7.19
N GLN A 44 0.60 1.34 -6.44
CA GLN A 44 -0.11 1.53 -5.17
C GLN A 44 -1.62 1.70 -5.37
N VAL A 45 -2.04 2.40 -6.42
CA VAL A 45 -3.46 2.46 -6.80
C VAL A 45 -3.98 1.06 -7.12
N ASP A 46 -3.31 0.35 -8.03
CA ASP A 46 -3.71 -0.98 -8.48
C ASP A 46 -3.77 -1.98 -7.31
N THR A 47 -2.78 -1.97 -6.45
CA THR A 47 -2.74 -2.81 -5.25
C THR A 47 -3.90 -2.50 -4.30
N THR A 48 -4.18 -1.23 -4.04
CA THR A 48 -5.30 -0.83 -3.18
C THR A 48 -6.64 -1.26 -3.76
N LEU A 49 -6.81 -1.19 -5.08
CA LEU A 49 -8.02 -1.70 -5.74
C LEU A 49 -8.17 -3.21 -5.55
N LYS A 50 -7.11 -3.97 -5.71
CA LYS A 50 -7.11 -5.44 -5.57
C LYS A 50 -7.36 -5.88 -4.13
N PHE A 51 -6.64 -5.30 -3.18
CA PHE A 51 -6.84 -5.59 -1.75
C PHE A 51 -8.24 -5.16 -1.31
N GLY A 52 -8.69 -3.99 -1.77
CA GLY A 52 -10.04 -3.49 -1.51
C GLY A 52 -11.11 -4.47 -1.97
N ALA A 53 -11.04 -4.94 -3.20
CA ALA A 53 -12.01 -5.90 -3.74
C ALA A 53 -12.08 -7.17 -2.90
N ALA A 54 -10.94 -7.69 -2.45
CA ALA A 54 -10.89 -8.86 -1.55
C ALA A 54 -11.53 -8.58 -0.18
N LEU A 55 -11.55 -7.32 0.25
CA LEU A 55 -12.17 -6.88 1.51
C LEU A 55 -13.60 -6.36 1.33
N GLY A 56 -14.19 -6.53 0.14
CA GLY A 56 -15.55 -6.08 -0.14
C GLY A 56 -15.67 -4.60 -0.46
N VAL A 57 -14.56 -3.92 -0.74
CA VAL A 57 -14.53 -2.52 -1.15
C VAL A 57 -14.33 -2.43 -2.66
N GLU A 58 -15.41 -2.14 -3.38
CA GLU A 58 -15.38 -1.99 -4.84
C GLU A 58 -15.11 -0.53 -5.20
N LEU A 59 -13.89 -0.28 -5.71
CA LEU A 59 -13.45 1.04 -6.13
C LEU A 59 -13.15 1.04 -7.62
N GLU A 60 -13.44 2.14 -8.28
CA GLU A 60 -13.02 2.40 -9.65
C GLU A 60 -11.68 3.12 -9.66
N GLU A 61 -10.83 2.80 -10.65
CA GLU A 61 -9.58 3.52 -10.86
C GLU A 61 -9.87 4.97 -11.24
N PRO A 62 -9.35 5.95 -10.48
CA PRO A 62 -9.57 7.36 -10.81
C PRO A 62 -8.91 7.74 -12.13
N ASP A 63 -9.66 8.41 -13.01
CA ASP A 63 -9.15 8.95 -14.27
C ASP A 63 -8.57 10.35 -14.06
N THR A 64 -7.40 10.42 -13.46
CA THR A 64 -6.69 11.67 -13.17
C THR A 64 -5.18 11.41 -13.07
N GLU A 65 -4.41 12.46 -12.82
CA GLU A 65 -2.95 12.34 -12.68
C GLU A 65 -2.57 11.49 -11.44
N PRO A 66 -1.35 10.90 -11.42
CA PRO A 66 -1.00 9.85 -10.46
C PRO A 66 -1.11 10.23 -8.98
N VAL A 67 -0.71 11.42 -8.59
CA VAL A 67 -0.75 11.86 -7.19
C VAL A 67 -2.19 11.98 -6.70
N THR A 68 -3.05 12.61 -7.49
CA THR A 68 -4.47 12.76 -7.18
C THR A 68 -5.18 11.40 -7.20
N ALA A 69 -4.86 10.55 -8.18
CA ALA A 69 -5.42 9.19 -8.26
C ALA A 69 -5.10 8.38 -7.00
N TYR A 70 -3.85 8.42 -6.54
CA TYR A 70 -3.46 7.71 -5.33
C TYR A 70 -4.21 8.24 -4.10
N ARG A 71 -4.26 9.55 -3.92
CA ARG A 71 -4.96 10.16 -2.78
C ARG A 71 -6.44 9.80 -2.75
N ILE A 72 -7.14 9.90 -3.88
CA ILE A 72 -8.57 9.54 -3.97
C ILE A 72 -8.77 8.07 -3.59
N THR A 73 -7.94 7.18 -4.15
CA THR A 73 -8.04 5.74 -3.89
C THR A 73 -7.78 5.43 -2.41
N ALA A 74 -6.76 6.04 -1.82
CA ALA A 74 -6.42 5.86 -0.41
C ALA A 74 -7.54 6.34 0.52
N ASP A 75 -8.08 7.53 0.25
CA ASP A 75 -9.17 8.10 1.05
C ASP A 75 -10.43 7.23 0.98
N ARG A 76 -10.83 6.83 -0.21
CA ARG A 76 -12.01 5.98 -0.41
C ARG A 76 -11.86 4.61 0.23
N PHE A 77 -10.69 3.99 0.09
CA PHE A 77 -10.43 2.71 0.76
C PHE A 77 -10.58 2.83 2.27
N ALA A 78 -10.01 3.87 2.87
CA ALA A 78 -10.11 4.10 4.31
C ALA A 78 -11.56 4.37 4.78
N GLU A 79 -12.34 5.11 3.99
CA GLU A 79 -13.72 5.45 4.30
C GLU A 79 -14.68 4.27 4.14
N GLU A 80 -14.49 3.46 3.11
CA GLU A 80 -15.43 2.40 2.73
C GLU A 80 -15.13 1.04 3.34
N LEU A 81 -13.93 0.84 3.91
CA LEU A 81 -13.58 -0.42 4.54
C LEU A 81 -14.42 -0.66 5.79
N ASP A 82 -15.25 -1.70 5.73
CA ASP A 82 -15.99 -2.20 6.89
C ASP A 82 -15.03 -3.02 7.79
N PRO A 83 -14.80 -2.62 9.04
CA PRO A 83 -13.95 -3.39 9.96
C PRO A 83 -14.37 -4.85 10.13
N ALA A 84 -15.65 -5.17 9.94
CA ALA A 84 -16.14 -6.55 10.00
C ALA A 84 -15.56 -7.43 8.88
N ALA A 85 -15.10 -6.86 7.78
CA ALA A 85 -14.44 -7.60 6.71
C ALA A 85 -13.17 -8.32 7.18
N LEU A 86 -12.51 -7.82 8.23
CA LEU A 86 -11.29 -8.41 8.77
C LEU A 86 -11.52 -9.81 9.38
N ASP A 87 -12.72 -10.09 9.82
CA ASP A 87 -13.09 -11.37 10.44
C ASP A 87 -13.70 -12.36 9.43
N ARG A 88 -13.78 -11.98 8.15
CA ARG A 88 -14.31 -12.83 7.08
C ARG A 88 -13.18 -13.44 6.26
N GLU A 89 -13.49 -14.58 5.65
CA GLU A 89 -12.62 -15.20 4.65
C GLU A 89 -12.91 -14.61 3.26
N ALA A 90 -11.87 -14.48 2.45
CA ALA A 90 -11.97 -13.97 1.08
C ALA A 90 -11.05 -14.77 0.14
N ASP A 91 -11.47 -14.90 -1.11
CA ASP A 91 -10.59 -15.36 -2.17
C ASP A 91 -9.74 -14.18 -2.64
N PHE A 92 -8.43 -14.31 -2.49
CA PHE A 92 -7.49 -13.28 -2.89
C PHE A 92 -6.70 -13.79 -4.10
N PRO A 93 -6.97 -13.26 -5.32
CA PRO A 93 -6.33 -13.75 -6.55
C PRO A 93 -4.81 -13.76 -6.44
N GLY A 94 -4.20 -14.90 -6.77
CA GLY A 94 -2.75 -15.12 -6.66
C GLY A 94 -2.29 -15.59 -5.28
N PHE A 95 -3.13 -15.51 -4.25
CA PHE A 95 -2.78 -15.87 -2.86
C PHE A 95 -3.69 -16.95 -2.27
N GLY A 96 -4.78 -17.29 -2.96
CA GLY A 96 -5.79 -18.25 -2.50
C GLY A 96 -6.71 -17.67 -1.43
N ARG A 97 -7.28 -18.55 -0.60
CA ARG A 97 -8.21 -18.13 0.45
C ARG A 97 -7.45 -17.56 1.64
N ARG A 98 -7.85 -16.36 2.07
CA ARG A 98 -7.21 -15.61 3.18
C ARG A 98 -8.26 -14.96 4.06
N SER A 99 -7.95 -14.78 5.34
CA SER A 99 -8.77 -13.93 6.20
C SER A 99 -8.60 -12.46 5.81
N GLY A 100 -9.60 -11.64 6.09
CA GLY A 100 -9.51 -10.20 5.86
C GLY A 100 -8.32 -9.56 6.60
N LYS A 101 -7.98 -10.07 7.79
CA LYS A 101 -6.78 -9.65 8.53
C LYS A 101 -5.50 -9.92 7.76
N GLN A 102 -5.38 -11.08 7.10
CA GLN A 102 -4.22 -11.40 6.27
C GLN A 102 -4.14 -10.48 5.05
N VAL A 103 -5.29 -10.20 4.42
CA VAL A 103 -5.35 -9.28 3.28
C VAL A 103 -4.91 -7.88 3.70
N LEU A 104 -5.47 -7.33 4.78
CA LEU A 104 -5.10 -5.99 5.24
C LEU A 104 -3.64 -5.92 5.72
N ALA A 105 -3.12 -6.97 6.34
CA ALA A 105 -1.71 -7.04 6.72
C ALA A 105 -0.79 -6.95 5.48
N GLY A 106 -1.18 -7.59 4.39
CA GLY A 106 -0.45 -7.47 3.11
C GLY A 106 -0.47 -6.04 2.57
N HIS A 107 -1.61 -5.39 2.58
CA HIS A 107 -1.76 -3.99 2.18
C HIS A 107 -0.88 -3.06 3.04
N PHE A 108 -0.90 -3.23 4.35
CA PHE A 108 -0.07 -2.47 5.28
C PHE A 108 1.43 -2.62 4.97
N VAL A 109 1.90 -3.86 4.83
CA VAL A 109 3.32 -4.13 4.55
C VAL A 109 3.74 -3.53 3.21
N ASP A 110 2.94 -3.72 2.17
CA ASP A 110 3.19 -3.17 0.83
C ASP A 110 3.32 -1.64 0.88
N HIS A 111 2.39 -0.97 1.53
CA HIS A 111 2.39 0.49 1.65
C HIS A 111 3.58 1.01 2.45
N LEU A 112 3.97 0.33 3.52
CA LEU A 112 5.11 0.77 4.32
C LEU A 112 6.43 0.60 3.56
N VAL A 113 6.61 -0.51 2.83
CA VAL A 113 7.80 -0.73 1.99
C VAL A 113 7.88 0.34 0.91
N HIS A 114 6.78 0.66 0.25
CA HIS A 114 6.77 1.66 -0.81
C HIS A 114 6.89 3.11 -0.29
N ALA A 115 6.53 3.38 0.96
CA ALA A 115 6.87 4.65 1.60
C ALA A 115 8.39 4.84 1.68
N TRP A 116 9.12 3.79 2.03
CA TRP A 116 10.57 3.81 2.00
C TRP A 116 11.11 4.05 0.58
N ASP A 117 10.57 3.36 -0.42
CA ASP A 117 10.96 3.54 -1.82
C ASP A 117 10.74 4.97 -2.29
N LEU A 118 9.60 5.57 -1.96
CA LEU A 118 9.28 6.96 -2.31
C LEU A 118 10.24 7.95 -1.66
N ALA A 119 10.54 7.76 -0.38
CA ALA A 119 11.48 8.62 0.35
C ALA A 119 12.88 8.55 -0.27
N LYS A 120 13.35 7.34 -0.59
CA LYS A 120 14.64 7.14 -1.27
C LYS A 120 14.68 7.79 -2.65
N ALA A 121 13.64 7.62 -3.45
CA ALA A 121 13.57 8.17 -4.81
C ALA A 121 13.57 9.70 -4.83
N THR A 122 13.06 10.33 -3.78
CA THR A 122 12.91 11.79 -3.70
C THR A 122 13.95 12.47 -2.81
N GLY A 123 14.94 11.72 -2.32
CA GLY A 123 16.01 12.25 -1.47
C GLY A 123 15.55 12.70 -0.08
N ARG A 124 14.40 12.17 0.39
CA ARG A 124 13.87 12.49 1.71
C ARG A 124 14.34 11.47 2.73
N ASP A 125 14.16 11.79 4.02
CA ASP A 125 14.47 10.86 5.09
C ASP A 125 13.65 9.58 4.94
N ALA A 126 14.35 8.46 4.75
CA ALA A 126 13.74 7.15 4.57
C ALA A 126 13.60 6.35 5.87
N ALA A 127 13.90 6.96 7.03
CA ALA A 127 13.69 6.31 8.30
C ALA A 127 12.18 6.09 8.54
N LEU A 128 11.78 4.83 8.61
CA LEU A 128 10.40 4.48 8.92
C LEU A 128 10.15 4.57 10.42
N PRO A 129 8.93 4.93 10.85
CA PRO A 129 8.57 4.86 12.26
C PRO A 129 8.83 3.45 12.81
N THR A 130 9.53 3.38 13.93
CA THR A 130 10.03 2.10 14.49
C THR A 130 8.92 1.10 14.78
N ASP A 131 7.79 1.55 15.31
CA ASP A 131 6.63 0.71 15.62
C ASP A 131 6.00 0.11 14.35
N LEU A 132 5.89 0.90 13.29
CA LEU A 132 5.39 0.44 12.00
C LEU A 132 6.36 -0.57 11.37
N ALA A 133 7.65 -0.26 11.37
CA ALA A 133 8.67 -1.15 10.81
C ALA A 133 8.72 -2.50 11.53
N GLN A 134 8.66 -2.50 12.86
CA GLN A 134 8.62 -3.73 13.65
C GLN A 134 7.36 -4.55 13.40
N ALA A 135 6.20 -3.90 13.30
CA ALA A 135 4.94 -4.58 12.99
C ALA A 135 4.98 -5.21 11.59
N ALA A 136 5.44 -4.47 10.59
CA ALA A 136 5.58 -4.96 9.22
C ALA A 136 6.54 -6.15 9.13
N PHE A 137 7.67 -6.09 9.82
CA PHE A 137 8.64 -7.18 9.84
C PHE A 137 8.04 -8.47 10.44
N ARG A 138 7.30 -8.36 11.55
CA ARG A 138 6.62 -9.51 12.15
C ARG A 138 5.59 -10.13 11.21
N MET A 139 4.86 -9.30 10.46
CA MET A 139 3.85 -9.77 9.51
C MET A 139 4.50 -10.39 8.27
N ALA A 140 5.49 -9.73 7.69
CA ALA A 140 6.19 -10.20 6.48
C ALA A 140 6.81 -11.59 6.66
N ARG A 141 7.32 -11.90 7.84
CA ARG A 141 7.89 -13.22 8.16
C ARG A 141 6.89 -14.37 8.07
N ARG A 142 5.59 -14.08 8.07
CA ARG A 142 4.53 -15.09 7.99
C ARG A 142 4.10 -15.37 6.54
N TYR A 143 4.54 -14.55 5.58
CA TYR A 143 4.25 -14.80 4.18
C TYR A 143 5.17 -15.87 3.61
N PRO A 144 4.63 -16.79 2.78
CA PRO A 144 5.47 -17.79 2.12
C PRO A 144 6.45 -17.09 1.16
N SER A 145 7.71 -17.50 1.22
CA SER A 145 8.74 -17.00 0.31
C SER A 145 8.76 -17.84 -0.97
N THR A 146 7.68 -17.76 -1.76
CA THR A 146 7.60 -18.45 -3.04
C THR A 146 7.78 -17.45 -4.19
N PRO A 147 8.24 -17.90 -5.38
CA PRO A 147 8.38 -17.02 -6.54
C PRO A 147 7.10 -16.29 -6.93
N ASP A 148 5.94 -16.89 -6.66
CA ASP A 148 4.62 -16.35 -7.03
C ASP A 148 4.15 -15.20 -6.11
N VAL A 149 4.85 -14.94 -5.02
CA VAL A 149 4.52 -13.92 -4.01
C VAL A 149 5.46 -12.72 -4.05
N ARG A 150 6.42 -12.72 -4.99
CA ARG A 150 7.40 -11.64 -5.15
C ARG A 150 7.06 -10.69 -6.28
#